data_3f79d607ad062dd7a5028876d8818dfb
#
_entry.id   3f79d607ad062dd7a5028876d8818dfb
#
_cell.length_a   1.000
_cell.length_b   1.000
_cell.length_c   1.000
_cell.angle_alpha   90.00
_cell.angle_beta   90.00
_cell.angle_gamma   90.00
#
_symmetry.space_group_name_H-M   'P 1'
#
loop_
_entity.id
_entity.type
_entity.pdbx_description
1 polymer ?
#
loop_
_entity_poly.entity_id
_entity_poly.type
_entity_poly.pdbx_seq_one_letter_code
_entity_poly.pdbx_strand_id
1 'polypeptide(L)'
;MGSGFQDAVQQRATVQDIVNPNDQAHGAIASYKKKFELLMPKGGDSDQIVADAIQMLESTPKLRECDPMSVLGGLVTISQLNLRPGVLGEAWLVPMFNGRERKFQATLVVGYQGYLKLAYNSEQIKHVESRVVYEGDVFDFSFNNDQLVHKPDLTKPKGRPIAFYAVVHMANGHTHVERPYTVQEMEEHRDKYAMAKKKDGTVVGPWVQNFEAMARKTMILRALKYLPKSISYQTAEVVDSSVRTNVQNQSPERAIEYKAQLGDVLGDEEQAEQPDASATDGDSSFPNEPEAQS
;
A
#
# COMPACT_ATOMS: atom_id res chain seq x y z
N MET A 1 27.58 -30.89 15.16
CA MET A 1 26.20 -30.44 15.44
C MET A 1 25.91 -29.22 14.56
N GLY A 2 25.44 -29.39 13.35
CA GLY A 2 25.24 -28.29 12.38
C GLY A 2 24.36 -28.62 11.19
N SER A 3 23.74 -29.81 11.16
CA SER A 3 22.90 -30.21 10.00
C SER A 3 21.43 -29.78 10.09
N GLY A 4 20.90 -29.61 11.29
CA GLY A 4 19.46 -29.40 11.50
C GLY A 4 18.92 -28.06 10.98
N PHE A 5 19.73 -27.01 10.89
CA PHE A 5 19.27 -25.70 10.40
C PHE A 5 19.30 -25.62 8.87
N GLN A 6 20.25 -26.30 8.24
CA GLN A 6 20.31 -26.36 6.78
C GLN A 6 19.21 -27.24 6.19
N ASP A 7 18.83 -28.31 6.88
CA ASP A 7 17.73 -29.20 6.47
C ASP A 7 16.35 -28.51 6.64
N ALA A 8 16.19 -27.65 7.66
CA ALA A 8 14.96 -26.88 7.86
C ALA A 8 14.77 -25.78 6.80
N VAL A 9 15.87 -25.22 6.26
CA VAL A 9 15.82 -24.19 5.20
C VAL A 9 15.55 -24.79 3.82
N GLN A 10 15.82 -26.09 3.62
CA GLN A 10 15.57 -26.78 2.35
C GLN A 10 14.16 -27.33 2.19
N GLN A 11 13.39 -27.50 3.26
CA GLN A 11 11.95 -27.81 3.16
C GLN A 11 11.17 -26.52 2.97
N ARG A 12 11.14 -25.99 1.75
CA ARG A 12 10.09 -25.03 1.37
C ARG A 12 8.76 -25.75 1.54
N ALA A 13 7.92 -25.25 2.46
CA ALA A 13 6.55 -25.71 2.56
C ALA A 13 5.93 -25.65 1.15
N THR A 14 5.40 -26.76 0.68
CA THR A 14 4.71 -26.79 -0.60
C THR A 14 3.32 -26.19 -0.44
N VAL A 15 2.72 -25.70 -1.53
CA VAL A 15 1.33 -25.22 -1.52
C VAL A 15 0.39 -26.29 -0.93
N GLN A 16 0.70 -27.58 -1.12
CA GLN A 16 -0.08 -28.70 -0.56
C GLN A 16 -0.07 -28.74 0.98
N ASP A 17 0.99 -28.26 1.61
CA ASP A 17 1.09 -28.19 3.08
C ASP A 17 0.23 -27.08 3.68
N ILE A 18 -0.08 -26.05 2.89
CA ILE A 18 -0.85 -24.86 3.30
C ILE A 18 -2.35 -25.06 2.97
N VAL A 19 -2.67 -25.81 1.92
CA VAL A 19 -4.05 -26.05 1.49
C VAL A 19 -4.73 -27.01 2.45
N ASN A 20 -5.72 -26.52 3.21
CA ASN A 20 -6.59 -27.40 3.97
C ASN A 20 -7.49 -28.19 3.00
N PRO A 21 -7.35 -29.54 2.89
CA PRO A 21 -8.12 -30.35 1.93
C PRO A 21 -9.62 -30.33 2.21
N ASN A 22 -10.04 -30.01 3.42
CA ASN A 22 -11.45 -29.92 3.81
C ASN A 22 -12.05 -28.52 3.57
N ASP A 23 -11.24 -27.55 3.15
CA ASP A 23 -11.69 -26.18 2.86
C ASP A 23 -11.90 -26.01 1.35
N GLN A 24 -13.16 -25.91 0.94
CA GLN A 24 -13.52 -25.76 -0.48
C GLN A 24 -12.92 -24.49 -1.11
N ALA A 25 -12.78 -23.40 -0.34
CA ALA A 25 -12.22 -22.16 -0.83
C ALA A 25 -10.71 -22.29 -1.09
N HIS A 26 -9.97 -22.97 -0.20
CA HIS A 26 -8.56 -23.30 -0.41
C HIS A 26 -8.37 -24.19 -1.64
N GLY A 27 -9.19 -25.22 -1.78
CA GLY A 27 -9.17 -26.11 -2.95
C GLY A 27 -9.46 -25.37 -4.26
N ALA A 28 -10.43 -24.45 -4.25
CA ALA A 28 -10.74 -23.63 -5.42
C ALA A 28 -9.55 -22.73 -5.83
N ILE A 29 -8.90 -22.05 -4.87
CA ILE A 29 -7.72 -21.21 -5.14
C ILE A 29 -6.56 -22.07 -5.69
N ALA A 30 -6.28 -23.20 -5.06
CA ALA A 30 -5.21 -24.11 -5.49
C ALA A 30 -5.44 -24.66 -6.90
N SER A 31 -6.70 -24.94 -7.29
CA SER A 31 -7.05 -25.40 -8.64
C SER A 31 -6.75 -24.36 -9.73
N TYR A 32 -6.71 -23.07 -9.38
CA TYR A 32 -6.39 -21.97 -10.29
C TYR A 32 -4.88 -21.74 -10.47
N LYS A 33 -4.01 -22.45 -9.73
CA LYS A 33 -2.54 -22.27 -9.81
C LYS A 33 -2.02 -22.25 -11.24
N LYS A 34 -2.39 -23.24 -12.07
CA LYS A 34 -1.97 -23.29 -13.49
C LYS A 34 -2.43 -22.05 -14.27
N LYS A 35 -3.61 -21.53 -13.97
CA LYS A 35 -4.13 -20.33 -14.62
C LYS A 35 -3.34 -19.10 -14.20
N PHE A 36 -2.98 -19.00 -12.92
CA PHE A 36 -2.11 -17.93 -12.45
C PHE A 36 -0.75 -17.98 -13.16
N GLU A 37 -0.11 -19.15 -13.20
CA GLU A 37 1.18 -19.37 -13.88
C GLU A 37 1.17 -18.94 -15.36
N LEU A 38 0.10 -19.29 -16.10
CA LEU A 38 -0.06 -18.93 -17.52
C LEU A 38 -0.25 -17.42 -17.73
N LEU A 39 -0.82 -16.72 -16.77
CA LEU A 39 -1.19 -15.30 -16.92
C LEU A 39 -0.18 -14.36 -16.28
N MET A 40 0.69 -14.87 -15.41
CA MET A 40 1.74 -14.08 -14.78
C MET A 40 2.84 -13.66 -15.77
N PRO A 41 3.43 -12.50 -15.61
CA PRO A 41 4.65 -12.13 -16.29
C PRO A 41 5.79 -13.11 -15.95
N LYS A 42 6.81 -13.17 -16.82
CA LYS A 42 8.01 -14.00 -16.60
C LYS A 42 8.65 -13.66 -15.24
N GLY A 43 8.96 -14.69 -14.46
CA GLY A 43 9.56 -14.55 -13.13
C GLY A 43 8.56 -14.43 -11.99
N GLY A 44 7.26 -14.47 -12.26
CA GLY A 44 6.23 -14.58 -11.22
C GLY A 44 6.22 -15.96 -10.56
N ASP A 45 5.78 -16.04 -9.31
CA ASP A 45 5.69 -17.27 -8.52
C ASP A 45 4.22 -17.56 -8.20
N SER A 46 3.66 -18.56 -8.91
CA SER A 46 2.26 -18.96 -8.73
C SER A 46 2.01 -19.66 -7.39
N ASP A 47 3.01 -20.32 -6.81
CA ASP A 47 2.91 -20.92 -5.48
C ASP A 47 2.78 -19.85 -4.41
N GLN A 48 3.56 -18.76 -4.56
CA GLN A 48 3.48 -17.64 -3.67
C GLN A 48 2.12 -16.93 -3.74
N ILE A 49 1.55 -16.76 -4.94
CA ILE A 49 0.21 -16.17 -5.10
C ILE A 49 -0.86 -17.03 -4.39
N VAL A 50 -0.78 -18.35 -4.53
CA VAL A 50 -1.73 -19.27 -3.86
C VAL A 50 -1.59 -19.16 -2.34
N ALA A 51 -0.36 -19.15 -1.81
CA ALA A 51 -0.09 -19.05 -0.38
C ALA A 51 -0.61 -17.72 0.19
N ASP A 52 -0.29 -16.60 -0.46
CA ASP A 52 -0.74 -15.26 -0.05
C ASP A 52 -2.26 -15.12 -0.12
N ALA A 53 -2.89 -15.71 -1.15
CA ALA A 53 -4.34 -15.69 -1.31
C ALA A 53 -5.06 -16.48 -0.20
N ILE A 54 -4.52 -17.64 0.19
CA ILE A 54 -5.04 -18.43 1.31
C ILE A 54 -4.91 -17.63 2.61
N GLN A 55 -3.76 -17.06 2.89
CA GLN A 55 -3.53 -16.22 4.06
C GLN A 55 -4.48 -15.01 4.11
N MET A 56 -4.70 -14.33 2.97
CA MET A 56 -5.64 -13.22 2.88
C MET A 56 -7.09 -13.69 3.15
N LEU A 57 -7.48 -14.86 2.67
CA LEU A 57 -8.80 -15.43 2.93
C LEU A 57 -9.00 -15.77 4.42
N GLU A 58 -7.94 -16.21 5.10
CA GLU A 58 -7.97 -16.51 6.54
C GLU A 58 -8.01 -15.22 7.38
N SER A 59 -7.23 -14.21 7.00
CA SER A 59 -7.20 -12.92 7.70
C SER A 59 -8.46 -12.08 7.46
N THR A 60 -9.20 -12.35 6.39
CA THR A 60 -10.43 -11.62 6.04
C THR A 60 -11.61 -12.58 5.87
N PRO A 61 -12.25 -13.05 6.97
CA PRO A 61 -13.30 -14.08 6.93
C PRO A 61 -14.48 -13.73 6.02
N LYS A 62 -14.84 -12.46 5.90
CA LYS A 62 -15.91 -11.98 5.00
C LYS A 62 -15.67 -12.29 3.51
N LEU A 63 -14.43 -12.55 3.08
CA LEU A 63 -14.15 -12.97 1.72
C LEU A 63 -14.76 -14.36 1.40
N ARG A 64 -14.99 -15.19 2.41
CA ARG A 64 -15.65 -16.51 2.26
C ARG A 64 -17.15 -16.38 1.94
N GLU A 65 -17.75 -15.23 2.28
CA GLU A 65 -19.15 -14.91 1.99
C GLU A 65 -19.34 -14.33 0.59
N CYS A 66 -18.22 -13.97 -0.07
CA CYS A 66 -18.26 -13.41 -1.41
C CYS A 66 -18.52 -14.49 -2.46
N ASP A 67 -19.07 -14.05 -3.61
CA ASP A 67 -19.16 -14.90 -4.79
C ASP A 67 -17.79 -15.48 -5.15
N PRO A 68 -17.60 -16.80 -5.17
CA PRO A 68 -16.30 -17.43 -5.40
C PRO A 68 -15.65 -16.99 -6.71
N MET A 69 -16.46 -16.73 -7.75
CA MET A 69 -15.95 -16.29 -9.05
C MET A 69 -15.38 -14.85 -8.97
N SER A 70 -15.91 -14.00 -8.10
CA SER A 70 -15.35 -12.67 -7.87
C SER A 70 -14.00 -12.72 -7.16
N VAL A 71 -13.84 -13.64 -6.20
CA VAL A 71 -12.54 -13.87 -5.52
C VAL A 71 -11.51 -14.39 -6.52
N LEU A 72 -11.83 -15.43 -7.27
CA LEU A 72 -10.93 -16.02 -8.26
C LEU A 72 -10.59 -15.05 -9.39
N GLY A 73 -11.56 -14.25 -9.85
CA GLY A 73 -11.36 -13.21 -10.86
C GLY A 73 -10.40 -12.11 -10.38
N GLY A 74 -10.56 -11.67 -9.13
CA GLY A 74 -9.64 -10.73 -8.51
C GLY A 74 -8.21 -11.28 -8.39
N LEU A 75 -8.05 -12.54 -7.94
CA LEU A 75 -6.75 -13.21 -7.88
C LEU A 75 -6.10 -13.39 -9.26
N VAL A 76 -6.88 -13.68 -10.28
CA VAL A 76 -6.39 -13.72 -11.68
C VAL A 76 -5.82 -12.36 -12.09
N THR A 77 -6.53 -11.27 -11.81
CA THR A 77 -6.03 -9.91 -12.12
C THR A 77 -4.77 -9.59 -11.31
N ILE A 78 -4.73 -9.94 -10.04
CA ILE A 78 -3.54 -9.78 -9.18
C ILE A 78 -2.34 -10.52 -9.78
N SER A 79 -2.55 -11.77 -10.24
CA SER A 79 -1.49 -12.56 -10.87
C SER A 79 -0.99 -11.94 -12.18
N GLN A 80 -1.88 -11.42 -13.03
CA GLN A 80 -1.51 -10.70 -14.27
C GLN A 80 -0.66 -9.46 -13.99
N LEU A 81 -0.93 -8.76 -12.89
CA LEU A 81 -0.16 -7.60 -12.45
C LEU A 81 1.14 -7.98 -11.71
N ASN A 82 1.35 -9.26 -11.42
CA ASN A 82 2.44 -9.76 -10.59
C ASN A 82 2.51 -9.06 -9.22
N LEU A 83 1.34 -8.82 -8.62
CA LEU A 83 1.20 -8.24 -7.29
C LEU A 83 0.96 -9.35 -6.26
N ARG A 84 1.23 -9.06 -4.99
CA ARG A 84 1.00 -10.00 -3.88
C ARG A 84 -0.29 -9.67 -3.16
N PRO A 85 -1.25 -10.60 -3.06
CA PRO A 85 -2.51 -10.37 -2.38
C PRO A 85 -2.33 -10.35 -0.85
N GLY A 86 -2.80 -9.26 -0.19
CA GLY A 86 -2.80 -9.13 1.26
C GLY A 86 -1.41 -8.98 1.90
N VAL A 87 -0.36 -8.83 1.11
CA VAL A 87 1.03 -8.75 1.59
C VAL A 87 1.71 -7.50 1.02
N LEU A 88 2.60 -6.88 1.82
CA LEU A 88 3.41 -5.72 1.42
C LEU A 88 2.62 -4.51 0.89
N GLY A 89 1.34 -4.40 1.17
CA GLY A 89 0.54 -3.28 0.70
C GLY A 89 0.37 -3.19 -0.82
N GLU A 90 0.57 -4.30 -1.56
CA GLU A 90 0.51 -4.29 -3.02
C GLU A 90 -0.92 -4.38 -3.56
N ALA A 91 -1.73 -5.33 -3.05
CA ALA A 91 -3.10 -5.54 -3.51
C ALA A 91 -3.96 -6.24 -2.46
N TRP A 92 -5.26 -5.92 -2.43
CA TRP A 92 -6.24 -6.56 -1.55
C TRP A 92 -7.50 -6.93 -2.31
N LEU A 93 -8.18 -7.95 -1.84
CA LEU A 93 -9.57 -8.22 -2.17
C LEU A 93 -10.45 -7.74 -1.01
N VAL A 94 -11.33 -6.80 -1.30
CA VAL A 94 -12.24 -6.22 -0.32
C VAL A 94 -13.65 -6.74 -0.57
N PRO A 95 -14.32 -7.36 0.44
CA PRO A 95 -15.69 -7.82 0.30
C PRO A 95 -16.63 -6.63 0.18
N MET A 96 -17.31 -6.50 -0.97
CA MET A 96 -18.28 -5.44 -1.23
C MET A 96 -19.65 -6.04 -1.53
N PHE A 97 -20.71 -5.45 -0.96
CA PHE A 97 -22.07 -5.87 -1.25
C PHE A 97 -22.55 -5.27 -2.57
N ASN A 98 -22.84 -6.14 -3.54
CA ASN A 98 -23.47 -5.73 -4.79
C ASN A 98 -24.99 -5.67 -4.60
N GLY A 99 -25.54 -4.45 -4.56
CA GLY A 99 -26.98 -4.25 -4.33
C GLY A 99 -27.87 -4.75 -5.48
N ARG A 100 -27.33 -4.85 -6.71
CA ARG A 100 -28.08 -5.37 -7.88
C ARG A 100 -28.20 -6.89 -7.82
N GLU A 101 -27.12 -7.57 -7.46
CA GLU A 101 -27.08 -9.04 -7.39
C GLU A 101 -27.43 -9.55 -5.99
N ARG A 102 -27.55 -8.66 -5.00
CA ARG A 102 -27.88 -8.95 -3.59
C ARG A 102 -26.91 -9.96 -2.96
N LYS A 103 -25.63 -9.93 -3.34
CA LYS A 103 -24.56 -10.78 -2.83
C LYS A 103 -23.29 -9.99 -2.58
N PHE A 104 -22.43 -10.52 -1.71
CA PHE A 104 -21.07 -9.98 -1.56
C PHE A 104 -20.21 -10.38 -2.75
N GLN A 105 -19.38 -9.45 -3.20
CA GLN A 105 -18.38 -9.65 -4.24
C GLN A 105 -17.02 -9.18 -3.74
N ALA A 106 -15.98 -9.94 -4.04
CA ALA A 106 -14.61 -9.52 -3.79
C ALA A 106 -14.20 -8.49 -4.84
N THR A 107 -13.77 -7.33 -4.40
CA THR A 107 -13.34 -6.22 -5.26
C THR A 107 -11.85 -6.01 -5.08
N LEU A 108 -11.10 -6.01 -6.18
CA LEU A 108 -9.67 -5.75 -6.15
C LEU A 108 -9.39 -4.28 -5.87
N VAL A 109 -8.54 -4.02 -4.88
CA VAL A 109 -7.98 -2.71 -4.55
C VAL A 109 -6.46 -2.80 -4.67
N VAL A 110 -5.87 -1.96 -5.53
CA VAL A 110 -4.41 -1.87 -5.67
C VAL A 110 -3.89 -0.83 -4.70
N GLY A 111 -2.96 -1.24 -3.85
CA GLY A 111 -2.30 -0.35 -2.90
C GLY A 111 -1.24 0.52 -3.56
N TYR A 112 -0.78 1.55 -2.86
CA TYR A 112 0.25 2.44 -3.40
C TYR A 112 1.59 1.72 -3.63
N GLN A 113 1.92 0.71 -2.81
CA GLN A 113 3.09 -0.14 -3.02
C GLN A 113 2.97 -0.96 -4.30
N GLY A 114 1.75 -1.44 -4.62
CA GLY A 114 1.48 -2.08 -5.91
C GLY A 114 1.71 -1.13 -7.08
N TYR A 115 1.23 0.10 -7.00
CA TYR A 115 1.50 1.12 -8.02
C TYR A 115 2.99 1.45 -8.15
N LEU A 116 3.72 1.57 -7.04
CA LEU A 116 5.18 1.75 -7.07
C LEU A 116 5.88 0.58 -7.74
N LYS A 117 5.53 -0.66 -7.38
CA LYS A 117 6.08 -1.86 -8.01
C LYS A 117 5.83 -1.89 -9.53
N LEU A 118 4.58 -1.59 -9.95
CA LEU A 118 4.25 -1.50 -11.37
C LEU A 118 5.00 -0.38 -12.10
N ALA A 119 5.23 0.75 -11.43
CA ALA A 119 6.00 1.86 -11.96
C ALA A 119 7.48 1.47 -12.14
N TYR A 120 8.09 0.85 -11.14
CA TYR A 120 9.48 0.37 -11.22
C TYR A 120 9.66 -0.75 -12.27
N ASN A 121 8.70 -1.65 -12.40
CA ASN A 121 8.72 -2.71 -13.41
C ASN A 121 8.63 -2.17 -14.85
N SER A 122 8.27 -0.90 -15.04
CA SER A 122 8.29 -0.27 -16.36
C SER A 122 9.70 0.02 -16.88
N GLU A 123 10.73 -0.08 -16.02
CA GLU A 123 12.12 0.30 -16.27
C GLU A 123 12.33 1.78 -16.69
N GLN A 124 11.25 2.55 -16.78
CA GLN A 124 11.29 3.97 -17.13
C GLN A 124 11.45 4.88 -15.89
N ILE A 125 11.16 4.34 -14.71
CA ILE A 125 11.22 5.06 -13.44
C ILE A 125 12.34 4.45 -12.60
N LYS A 126 13.29 5.30 -12.19
CA LYS A 126 14.39 4.91 -11.31
C LYS A 126 14.04 5.00 -9.85
N HIS A 127 13.38 6.10 -9.48
CA HIS A 127 13.10 6.40 -8.08
C HIS A 127 11.90 7.33 -7.95
N VAL A 128 11.07 7.06 -6.95
CA VAL A 128 9.94 7.91 -6.56
C VAL A 128 10.10 8.25 -5.10
N GLU A 129 10.04 9.53 -4.77
CA GLU A 129 10.05 9.98 -3.38
C GLU A 129 8.94 10.99 -3.13
N SER A 130 8.45 11.03 -1.90
CA SER A 130 7.56 12.07 -1.41
C SER A 130 8.07 12.63 -0.10
N ARG A 131 7.98 13.94 0.05
CA ARG A 131 8.51 14.66 1.20
C ARG A 131 7.47 15.61 1.76
N VAL A 132 7.68 15.93 3.03
CA VAL A 132 6.93 16.95 3.77
C VAL A 132 7.82 18.16 3.94
N VAL A 133 7.29 19.33 3.69
CA VAL A 133 7.93 20.61 3.99
C VAL A 133 7.40 21.10 5.32
N TYR A 134 8.28 21.46 6.24
CA TYR A 134 7.93 21.94 7.57
C TYR A 134 8.19 23.45 7.72
N GLU A 135 7.53 24.04 8.71
CA GLU A 135 7.84 25.44 9.11
C GLU A 135 9.32 25.57 9.46
N GLY A 136 9.99 26.54 8.84
CA GLY A 136 11.43 26.78 9.05
C GLY A 136 12.33 26.14 7.99
N ASP A 137 11.81 25.24 7.15
CA ASP A 137 12.56 24.75 5.99
C ASP A 137 12.70 25.85 4.94
N VAL A 138 13.85 25.89 4.24
CA VAL A 138 13.97 26.70 3.03
C VAL A 138 13.33 25.92 1.88
N PHE A 139 12.24 26.47 1.36
CA PHE A 139 11.48 25.82 0.29
C PHE A 139 11.18 26.82 -0.82
N ASP A 140 11.56 26.48 -2.04
CA ASP A 140 11.25 27.24 -3.25
C ASP A 140 10.88 26.28 -4.38
N PHE A 141 9.82 26.60 -5.11
CA PHE A 141 9.31 25.82 -6.23
C PHE A 141 8.92 26.72 -7.39
N SER A 142 9.45 26.43 -8.58
CA SER A 142 9.14 27.16 -9.81
C SER A 142 8.57 26.24 -10.88
N PHE A 143 7.41 26.59 -11.43
CA PHE A 143 6.78 25.87 -12.55
C PHE A 143 7.55 25.99 -13.87
N ASN A 144 8.37 27.01 -14.07
CA ASN A 144 8.96 27.29 -15.38
C ASN A 144 9.98 26.24 -15.82
N ASN A 145 10.59 25.52 -14.89
CA ASN A 145 11.66 24.56 -15.16
C ASN A 145 11.68 23.38 -14.17
N ASP A 146 10.56 23.14 -13.49
CA ASP A 146 10.43 22.12 -12.44
C ASP A 146 11.55 22.21 -11.37
N GLN A 147 12.07 23.42 -11.15
CA GLN A 147 13.09 23.63 -10.13
C GLN A 147 12.46 23.58 -8.75
N LEU A 148 13.00 22.69 -7.94
CA LEU A 148 12.64 22.54 -6.54
C LEU A 148 13.88 22.68 -5.67
N VAL A 149 13.83 23.58 -4.71
CA VAL A 149 14.82 23.69 -3.65
C VAL A 149 14.15 23.39 -2.33
N HIS A 150 14.60 22.35 -1.66
CA HIS A 150 14.14 22.02 -0.31
C HIS A 150 15.35 21.73 0.57
N LYS A 151 15.57 22.58 1.56
CA LYS A 151 16.65 22.45 2.55
C LYS A 151 16.02 22.40 3.94
N PRO A 152 15.87 21.21 4.54
CA PRO A 152 15.32 21.08 5.88
C PRO A 152 16.27 21.70 6.92
N ASP A 153 15.73 22.40 7.89
CA ASP A 153 16.49 22.89 9.05
C ASP A 153 16.63 21.76 10.09
N LEU A 154 17.76 21.06 10.02
CA LEU A 154 18.07 19.96 10.92
C LEU A 154 18.57 20.43 12.30
N THR A 155 18.73 21.75 12.51
CA THR A 155 19.22 22.33 13.77
C THR A 155 18.11 22.58 14.77
N LYS A 156 16.86 22.52 14.34
CA LYS A 156 15.66 22.77 15.14
C LYS A 156 14.72 21.57 15.12
N PRO A 157 13.89 21.43 16.17
CA PRO A 157 12.78 20.47 16.12
C PRO A 157 11.91 20.74 14.88
N LYS A 158 11.35 19.67 14.29
CA LYS A 158 10.40 19.80 13.19
C LYS A 158 9.24 20.72 13.58
N GLY A 159 8.99 21.72 12.75
CA GLY A 159 7.82 22.59 12.83
C GLY A 159 6.54 21.85 12.38
N ARG A 160 5.46 22.61 12.16
CA ARG A 160 4.24 22.06 11.56
C ARG A 160 4.46 21.78 10.08
N PRO A 161 3.83 20.77 9.50
CA PRO A 161 3.84 20.57 8.06
C PRO A 161 3.13 21.73 7.36
N ILE A 162 3.71 22.23 6.26
CA ILE A 162 3.15 23.33 5.46
C ILE A 162 2.82 22.90 4.03
N ALA A 163 3.55 21.92 3.48
CA ALA A 163 3.31 21.39 2.15
C ALA A 163 3.81 19.97 1.99
N PHE A 164 3.31 19.30 0.94
CA PHE A 164 3.69 17.96 0.51
C PHE A 164 4.01 17.99 -0.97
N TYR A 165 5.04 17.26 -1.40
CA TYR A 165 5.38 17.11 -2.80
C TYR A 165 5.93 15.72 -3.10
N ALA A 166 6.01 15.38 -4.37
CA ALA A 166 6.66 14.16 -4.83
C ALA A 166 7.59 14.46 -6.01
N VAL A 167 8.66 13.69 -6.09
CA VAL A 167 9.65 13.75 -7.15
C VAL A 167 9.80 12.36 -7.76
N VAL A 168 9.85 12.31 -9.10
CA VAL A 168 10.08 11.08 -9.84
C VAL A 168 11.32 11.23 -10.71
N HIS A 169 12.29 10.40 -10.47
CA HIS A 169 13.51 10.33 -11.29
C HIS A 169 13.34 9.25 -12.36
N MET A 170 13.42 9.64 -13.61
CA MET A 170 13.26 8.74 -14.75
C MET A 170 14.57 8.14 -15.21
N ALA A 171 14.51 7.01 -15.91
CA ALA A 171 15.68 6.32 -16.44
C ALA A 171 16.45 7.14 -17.48
N ASN A 172 15.76 8.00 -18.23
CA ASN A 172 16.37 8.91 -19.21
C ASN A 172 17.07 10.13 -18.60
N GLY A 173 17.12 10.23 -17.25
CA GLY A 173 17.70 11.35 -16.53
C GLY A 173 16.77 12.54 -16.29
N HIS A 174 15.55 12.53 -16.84
CA HIS A 174 14.55 13.54 -16.55
C HIS A 174 14.05 13.38 -15.11
N THR A 175 13.78 14.52 -14.45
CA THR A 175 13.15 14.54 -13.12
C THR A 175 11.82 15.27 -13.23
N HIS A 176 10.75 14.59 -12.86
CA HIS A 176 9.42 15.20 -12.76
C HIS A 176 9.13 15.55 -11.31
N VAL A 177 8.71 16.79 -11.08
CA VAL A 177 8.26 17.26 -9.77
C VAL A 177 6.77 17.48 -9.82
N GLU A 178 6.01 16.68 -9.05
CA GLU A 178 4.59 16.94 -8.87
C GLU A 178 4.41 18.22 -8.05
N ARG A 179 3.54 19.09 -8.51
CA ARG A 179 3.20 20.35 -7.86
C ARG A 179 3.02 20.18 -6.35
N PRO A 180 3.69 20.97 -5.51
CA PRO A 180 3.46 20.91 -4.07
C PRO A 180 2.00 21.22 -3.71
N TYR A 181 1.47 20.47 -2.75
CA TYR A 181 0.16 20.69 -2.14
C TYR A 181 0.35 21.27 -0.74
N THR A 182 -0.33 22.37 -0.45
CA THR A 182 -0.41 22.89 0.91
C THR A 182 -1.18 21.92 1.81
N VAL A 183 -1.02 22.09 3.13
CA VAL A 183 -1.81 21.32 4.10
C VAL A 183 -3.31 21.50 3.85
N GLN A 184 -3.77 22.72 3.60
CA GLN A 184 -5.17 23.03 3.30
C GLN A 184 -5.66 22.27 2.07
N GLU A 185 -4.94 22.30 0.95
CA GLU A 185 -5.31 21.56 -0.26
C GLU A 185 -5.36 20.04 -0.01
N MET A 186 -4.47 19.54 0.85
CA MET A 186 -4.46 18.13 1.22
C MET A 186 -5.61 17.76 2.13
N GLU A 187 -6.04 18.64 3.03
CA GLU A 187 -7.25 18.48 3.83
C GLU A 187 -8.52 18.49 2.97
N GLU A 188 -8.62 19.40 2.01
CA GLU A 188 -9.71 19.42 1.03
C GLU A 188 -9.74 18.12 0.21
N HIS A 189 -8.56 17.62 -0.19
CA HIS A 189 -8.43 16.32 -0.87
C HIS A 189 -8.91 15.18 0.03
N ARG A 190 -8.46 15.14 1.30
CA ARG A 190 -8.94 14.18 2.30
C ARG A 190 -10.45 14.20 2.40
N ASP A 191 -11.03 15.37 2.62
CA ASP A 191 -12.47 15.52 2.87
C ASP A 191 -13.31 15.11 1.65
N LYS A 192 -12.77 15.31 0.45
CA LYS A 192 -13.42 14.87 -0.78
C LYS A 192 -13.29 13.37 -1.04
N TYR A 193 -12.11 12.79 -0.82
CA TYR A 193 -11.77 11.45 -1.31
C TYR A 193 -11.60 10.40 -0.22
N ALA A 194 -11.59 10.76 1.06
CA ALA A 194 -11.51 9.79 2.14
C ALA A 194 -12.67 8.80 2.05
N MET A 195 -12.33 7.51 2.02
CA MET A 195 -13.31 6.43 1.93
C MET A 195 -13.93 6.12 3.31
N ALA A 196 -13.15 6.22 4.38
CA ALA A 196 -13.62 6.00 5.74
C ALA A 196 -14.26 7.28 6.31
N LYS A 197 -15.60 7.29 6.40
CA LYS A 197 -16.38 8.39 6.99
C LYS A 197 -17.50 7.84 7.84
N LYS A 198 -17.79 8.51 8.96
CA LYS A 198 -18.98 8.24 9.77
C LYS A 198 -20.27 8.68 9.04
N LYS A 199 -21.42 8.34 9.60
CA LYS A 199 -22.74 8.73 9.05
C LYS A 199 -22.93 10.25 8.96
N ASP A 200 -22.30 11.01 9.83
CA ASP A 200 -22.31 12.48 9.85
C ASP A 200 -21.33 13.12 8.87
N GLY A 201 -20.60 12.31 8.08
CA GLY A 201 -19.59 12.78 7.14
C GLY A 201 -18.20 13.00 7.73
N THR A 202 -18.01 12.82 9.02
CA THR A 202 -16.69 12.96 9.68
C THR A 202 -15.72 11.91 9.15
N VAL A 203 -14.56 12.35 8.71
CA VAL A 203 -13.46 11.44 8.26
C VAL A 203 -12.92 10.68 9.48
N VAL A 204 -12.67 9.40 9.30
CA VAL A 204 -12.05 8.50 10.28
C VAL A 204 -10.97 7.64 9.63
N GLY A 205 -10.27 6.83 10.44
CA GLY A 205 -9.25 5.90 9.93
C GLY A 205 -7.93 6.58 9.56
N PRO A 206 -7.19 6.06 8.57
CA PRO A 206 -5.79 6.43 8.32
C PRO A 206 -5.55 7.93 8.10
N TRP A 207 -6.47 8.63 7.47
CA TRP A 207 -6.37 10.07 7.27
C TRP A 207 -6.36 10.91 8.55
N VAL A 208 -6.93 10.37 9.63
CA VAL A 208 -6.93 11.04 10.95
C VAL A 208 -5.74 10.57 11.78
N GLN A 209 -5.40 9.29 11.69
CA GLN A 209 -4.34 8.69 12.49
C GLN A 209 -2.95 9.06 11.95
N ASN A 210 -2.77 9.03 10.61
CA ASN A 210 -1.50 9.18 9.93
C ASN A 210 -1.61 10.15 8.73
N PHE A 211 -1.97 11.40 8.99
CA PHE A 211 -2.23 12.40 7.96
C PHE A 211 -1.04 12.59 7.00
N GLU A 212 0.18 12.73 7.53
CA GLU A 212 1.38 12.93 6.72
C GLU A 212 1.67 11.73 5.79
N ALA A 213 1.52 10.51 6.29
CA ALA A 213 1.73 9.30 5.50
C ALA A 213 0.69 9.21 4.36
N MET A 214 -0.58 9.51 4.65
CA MET A 214 -1.63 9.56 3.64
C MET A 214 -1.43 10.68 2.62
N ALA A 215 -0.95 11.84 3.06
CA ALA A 215 -0.61 12.93 2.17
C ALA A 215 0.56 12.55 1.23
N ARG A 216 1.62 11.96 1.76
CA ARG A 216 2.76 11.47 0.96
C ARG A 216 2.33 10.41 -0.06
N LYS A 217 1.52 9.43 0.35
CA LYS A 217 0.91 8.45 -0.54
C LYS A 217 0.12 9.11 -1.67
N THR A 218 -0.70 10.10 -1.35
CA THR A 218 -1.46 10.86 -2.34
C THR A 218 -0.54 11.55 -3.35
N MET A 219 0.54 12.18 -2.89
CA MET A 219 1.50 12.83 -3.77
C MET A 219 2.22 11.85 -4.70
N ILE A 220 2.60 10.66 -4.20
CA ILE A 220 3.17 9.59 -5.03
C ILE A 220 2.21 9.19 -6.15
N LEU A 221 0.95 8.88 -5.82
CA LEU A 221 -0.05 8.48 -6.81
C LEU A 221 -0.33 9.58 -7.84
N ARG A 222 -0.30 10.83 -7.43
CA ARG A 222 -0.45 11.99 -8.33
C ARG A 222 0.72 12.12 -9.29
N ALA A 223 1.95 12.05 -8.79
CA ALA A 223 3.16 12.12 -9.59
C ALA A 223 3.20 11.01 -10.65
N LEU A 224 2.83 9.79 -10.28
CA LEU A 224 2.79 8.64 -11.20
C LEU A 224 1.69 8.76 -12.25
N LYS A 225 0.64 9.54 -12.03
CA LYS A 225 -0.51 9.65 -12.95
C LYS A 225 -0.14 10.20 -14.32
N TYR A 226 0.82 11.09 -14.41
CA TYR A 226 1.21 11.79 -15.64
C TYR A 226 2.43 11.19 -16.35
N LEU A 227 3.05 10.17 -15.77
CA LEU A 227 4.23 9.54 -16.32
C LEU A 227 3.90 8.43 -17.31
N PRO A 228 4.85 8.06 -18.19
CA PRO A 228 4.69 6.92 -19.07
C PRO A 228 4.35 5.66 -18.29
N LYS A 229 3.28 4.99 -18.66
CA LYS A 229 2.72 3.86 -17.93
C LYS A 229 2.88 2.58 -18.71
N SER A 230 3.30 1.52 -18.04
CA SER A 230 3.21 0.16 -18.58
C SER A 230 1.73 -0.24 -18.76
N ILE A 231 1.47 -1.23 -19.61
CA ILE A 231 0.12 -1.82 -19.79
C ILE A 231 -0.43 -2.30 -18.44
N SER A 232 0.42 -2.95 -17.63
CA SER A 232 0.04 -3.42 -16.29
C SER A 232 -0.38 -2.28 -15.36
N TYR A 233 0.31 -1.14 -15.40
CA TYR A 233 -0.06 0.03 -14.62
C TYR A 233 -1.43 0.60 -15.07
N GLN A 234 -1.67 0.70 -16.37
CA GLN A 234 -2.96 1.16 -16.91
C GLN A 234 -4.10 0.22 -16.51
N THR A 235 -3.87 -1.10 -16.53
CA THR A 235 -4.85 -2.09 -16.08
C THR A 235 -5.19 -1.89 -14.62
N ALA A 236 -4.21 -1.65 -13.75
CA ALA A 236 -4.42 -1.38 -12.34
C ALA A 236 -5.27 -0.10 -12.11
N GLU A 237 -5.02 0.97 -12.88
CA GLU A 237 -5.84 2.21 -12.81
C GLU A 237 -7.29 1.98 -13.23
N VAL A 238 -7.52 1.20 -14.30
CA VAL A 238 -8.88 0.87 -14.75
C VAL A 238 -9.64 0.11 -13.67
N VAL A 239 -9.00 -0.87 -13.04
CA VAL A 239 -9.58 -1.64 -11.95
C VAL A 239 -9.94 -0.71 -10.79
N ASP A 240 -9.00 0.12 -10.32
CA ASP A 240 -9.22 1.03 -9.17
C ASP A 240 -10.31 2.09 -9.47
N SER A 241 -10.39 2.59 -10.71
CA SER A 241 -11.44 3.53 -11.11
C SER A 241 -12.83 2.88 -11.11
N SER A 242 -12.93 1.62 -11.52
CA SER A 242 -14.20 0.87 -11.50
C SER A 242 -14.70 0.65 -10.06
N VAL A 243 -13.79 0.41 -9.11
CA VAL A 243 -14.10 0.31 -7.68
C VAL A 243 -14.68 1.61 -7.15
N ARG A 244 -14.03 2.74 -7.45
CA ARG A 244 -14.48 4.07 -6.98
C ARG A 244 -15.87 4.40 -7.50
N THR A 245 -16.16 4.10 -8.77
CA THR A 245 -17.48 4.31 -9.37
C THR A 245 -18.54 3.43 -8.69
N ASN A 246 -18.24 2.18 -8.42
CA ASN A 246 -19.15 1.27 -7.73
C ASN A 246 -19.45 1.72 -6.30
N VAL A 247 -18.46 2.20 -5.56
CA VAL A 247 -18.64 2.74 -4.20
C VAL A 247 -19.51 4.00 -4.20
N GLN A 248 -19.35 4.89 -5.18
CA GLN A 248 -20.14 6.11 -5.28
C GLN A 248 -21.61 5.86 -5.63
N ASN A 249 -21.91 4.78 -6.36
CA ASN A 249 -23.26 4.42 -6.81
C ASN A 249 -24.05 3.58 -5.79
N GLN A 250 -23.48 3.30 -4.60
CA GLN A 250 -24.16 2.56 -3.53
C GLN A 250 -24.97 3.49 -2.63
N SER A 251 -25.97 2.93 -1.91
CA SER A 251 -26.71 3.70 -0.92
C SER A 251 -25.75 4.25 0.16
N PRO A 252 -25.99 5.48 0.67
CA PRO A 252 -25.07 6.13 1.63
C PRO A 252 -24.70 5.27 2.84
N GLU A 253 -25.65 4.50 3.37
CA GLU A 253 -25.43 3.64 4.55
C GLU A 253 -24.46 2.49 4.27
N ARG A 254 -24.55 1.86 3.11
CA ARG A 254 -23.66 0.77 2.70
C ARG A 254 -22.29 1.26 2.24
N ALA A 255 -22.25 2.41 1.57
CA ALA A 255 -20.99 3.06 1.20
C ALA A 255 -20.15 3.43 2.45
N ILE A 256 -20.78 3.75 3.57
CA ILE A 256 -20.09 4.05 4.84
C ILE A 256 -19.49 2.79 5.46
N GLU A 257 -20.21 1.67 5.47
CA GLU A 257 -19.71 0.41 6.01
C GLU A 257 -18.47 -0.08 5.21
N TYR A 258 -18.49 0.03 3.89
CA TYR A 258 -17.34 -0.29 3.05
C TYR A 258 -16.15 0.62 3.26
N LYS A 259 -16.41 1.92 3.41
CA LYS A 259 -15.38 2.91 3.67
C LYS A 259 -14.66 2.65 4.99
N ALA A 260 -15.40 2.22 6.03
CA ALA A 260 -14.82 1.82 7.30
C ALA A 260 -13.95 0.55 7.16
N GLN A 261 -14.44 -0.49 6.49
CA GLN A 261 -13.70 -1.73 6.27
C GLN A 261 -12.43 -1.52 5.43
N LEU A 262 -12.49 -0.65 4.41
CA LEU A 262 -11.33 -0.33 3.61
C LEU A 262 -10.28 0.48 4.42
N GLY A 263 -10.76 1.35 5.32
CA GLY A 263 -9.92 2.10 6.25
C GLY A 263 -9.17 1.18 7.20
N ASP A 264 -9.85 0.17 7.75
CA ASP A 264 -9.27 -0.80 8.67
C ASP A 264 -8.19 -1.67 7.97
N VAL A 265 -8.49 -2.15 6.76
CA VAL A 265 -7.54 -2.98 5.97
C VAL A 265 -6.31 -2.19 5.52
N LEU A 266 -6.48 -0.92 5.14
CA LEU A 266 -5.37 -0.08 4.68
C LEU A 266 -4.61 0.61 5.84
N GLY A 267 -5.20 0.66 7.03
CA GLY A 267 -4.61 1.30 8.22
C GLY A 267 -3.68 0.42 9.02
N ASP A 268 -3.93 -0.88 9.06
CA ASP A 268 -3.17 -1.81 9.90
C ASP A 268 -1.70 -2.00 9.44
N GLU A 269 -1.40 -1.77 8.16
CA GLU A 269 -0.02 -1.90 7.65
C GLU A 269 0.91 -0.76 8.08
N GLU A 270 0.39 0.45 8.36
CA GLU A 270 1.23 1.57 8.80
C GLU A 270 1.65 1.47 10.28
N GLN A 271 0.99 0.61 11.07
CA GLN A 271 1.38 0.38 12.47
C GLN A 271 2.58 -0.58 12.62
N ALA A 272 2.90 -1.35 11.60
CA ALA A 272 4.00 -2.33 11.65
C ALA A 272 5.41 -1.72 11.45
N GLU A 273 5.52 -0.45 11.05
CA GLU A 273 6.81 0.21 10.77
C GLU A 273 7.26 1.26 11.80
N GLN A 274 6.61 1.37 12.95
CA GLN A 274 7.17 2.19 14.03
C GLN A 274 8.12 1.35 14.88
N PRO A 275 9.45 1.57 14.86
CA PRO A 275 10.33 0.99 15.85
C PRO A 275 9.93 1.53 17.22
N ASP A 276 9.70 0.63 18.15
CA ASP A 276 9.39 0.88 19.54
C ASP A 276 10.46 1.81 20.17
N ALA A 277 10.11 3.07 20.39
CA ALA A 277 10.97 4.07 21.00
C ALA A 277 10.88 4.06 22.55
N SER A 278 10.54 2.90 23.15
CA SER A 278 10.44 2.73 24.59
C SER A 278 11.33 1.62 25.12
N ALA A 279 12.65 1.76 24.97
CA ALA A 279 13.60 0.98 25.75
C ALA A 279 14.96 1.67 25.80
N THR A 280 15.11 2.72 26.58
CA THR A 280 16.40 3.11 27.17
C THR A 280 16.18 3.96 28.43
N ASP A 281 15.77 3.32 29.50
CA ASP A 281 16.22 3.70 30.82
C ASP A 281 17.06 2.53 31.34
N GLY A 282 18.36 2.67 31.23
CA GLY A 282 19.36 1.71 31.64
C GLY A 282 20.66 2.43 31.94
N ASP A 283 20.72 2.99 33.14
CA ASP A 283 21.91 3.09 34.01
C ASP A 283 23.26 2.86 33.31
N SER A 284 23.99 3.92 33.02
CA SER A 284 25.43 3.89 32.73
C SER A 284 26.20 4.70 33.77
N SER A 285 26.51 4.05 34.89
CA SER A 285 27.59 4.43 35.77
C SER A 285 28.93 4.15 35.08
N PHE A 286 29.59 5.19 34.57
CA PHE A 286 31.00 5.11 34.18
C PHE A 286 31.88 5.24 35.41
N PRO A 287 32.91 4.39 35.58
CA PRO A 287 33.89 4.54 36.62
C PRO A 287 34.87 5.66 36.29
N ASN A 288 35.20 6.46 37.31
CA ASN A 288 36.22 7.51 37.33
C ASN A 288 37.60 6.99 36.92
N GLU A 289 38.24 7.67 35.97
CA GLU A 289 39.68 7.56 35.74
C GLU A 289 40.45 8.36 36.83
N PRO A 290 41.59 7.86 37.29
CA PRO A 290 42.41 8.57 38.30
C PRO A 290 43.31 9.61 37.65
N GLU A 291 43.38 10.76 38.32
CA GLU A 291 44.31 11.85 38.02
C GLU A 291 45.76 11.35 38.07
N ALA A 292 46.55 11.62 37.05
CA ALA A 292 48.00 11.52 37.06
C ALA A 292 48.59 12.88 37.35
N GLN A 293 49.20 13.01 38.53
CA GLN A 293 50.13 14.10 38.88
C GLN A 293 51.48 13.87 38.19
N SER A 294 51.94 14.86 37.48
CA SER A 294 53.35 15.36 37.45
C SER A 294 53.46 16.53 36.47
#